data_be989aecba405343ec306f22171573d7
#
_entry.id   be989aecba405343ec306f22171573d7
#
_cell.length_a   1.000
_cell.length_b   1.000
_cell.length_c   1.000
_cell.angle_alpha   90.00
_cell.angle_beta   90.00
_cell.angle_gamma   90.00
#
_symmetry.space_group_name_H-M   'P 1'
#
loop_
_entity.id
_entity.type
_entity.pdbx_description
1 polymer ?
#
loop_
_entity_poly.entity_id
_entity_poly.type
_entity_poly.pdbx_seq_one_letter_code
_entity_poly.pdbx_strand_id
1 'polypeptide(L)'
;IALVGEGRYADAIRLLRKDNPFPTTCGFICEHPCEARCRRNMVDDSINIRGLKRVAADFAGEVDPPQCAPSTGKKIAILGGGPGGLSAAYYLQLMGHQTTVYEMLPELGGMLRYGIPNYRLPKERLDDDIRAILKTGVQVKNGLKIGQDITIQELRQQYDVVLITIGASTDKKLGLENEDADGIISAVQFLRNVGKNQIIDLTGKEVAVIGGGNVSMDAVRTAKRLGAKKVSIVYRRRVADMTALPGEIEGAVAEGIELQTLKAPASIDVDENHHVKGIYVTPQMVSSIRDGRASIKPTGEEDIYIPCDVLIVAIGQNIETHHFEQAGIPVERGKIITKSTGAFENLPGVFAGGDCASGPASVCLLYTSDAAD
;
A
#
# COMPACT_ATOMS: atom_id res chain seq x y z
N ILE A 1 5.62 21.04 16.06
CA ILE A 1 6.17 22.24 15.37
C ILE A 1 7.10 22.99 16.33
N ALA A 2 6.68 23.28 17.56
CA ALA A 2 7.51 23.98 18.57
C ALA A 2 8.80 23.20 18.86
N LEU A 3 8.68 21.88 19.14
CA LEU A 3 9.84 21.02 19.42
C LEU A 3 10.84 20.97 18.25
N VAL A 4 10.34 20.90 17.01
CA VAL A 4 11.22 20.95 15.81
C VAL A 4 11.89 22.31 15.69
N GLY A 5 11.17 23.41 15.94
CA GLY A 5 11.71 24.77 15.94
C GLY A 5 12.80 25.01 16.99
N GLU A 6 12.74 24.31 18.11
CA GLU A 6 13.74 24.32 19.19
C GLU A 6 14.90 23.33 18.96
N GLY A 7 14.90 22.57 17.87
CA GLY A 7 15.90 21.52 17.60
C GLY A 7 15.75 20.26 18.48
N ARG A 8 14.63 20.12 19.18
CA ARG A 8 14.32 18.98 20.10
C ARG A 8 13.68 17.82 19.33
N TYR A 9 14.38 17.32 18.32
CA TYR A 9 13.86 16.32 17.39
C TYR A 9 13.46 14.99 18.08
N ALA A 10 14.27 14.53 19.03
CA ALA A 10 13.95 13.31 19.80
C ALA A 10 12.64 13.45 20.60
N ASP A 11 12.38 14.62 21.19
CA ASP A 11 11.14 14.89 21.90
C ASP A 11 9.94 14.96 20.95
N ALA A 12 10.14 15.52 19.75
CA ALA A 12 9.13 15.53 18.71
C ALA A 12 8.74 14.09 18.29
N ILE A 13 9.72 13.19 18.11
CA ILE A 13 9.45 11.78 17.78
C ILE A 13 8.77 11.05 18.94
N ARG A 14 9.16 11.30 20.21
CA ARG A 14 8.46 10.74 21.39
C ARG A 14 7.00 11.17 21.42
N LEU A 15 6.74 12.44 21.13
CA LEU A 15 5.36 12.96 21.09
C LEU A 15 4.57 12.32 19.94
N LEU A 16 5.14 12.23 18.73
CA LEU A 16 4.49 11.61 17.58
C LEU A 16 4.16 10.13 17.81
N ARG A 17 5.04 9.37 18.49
CA ARG A 17 4.83 7.94 18.76
C ARG A 17 3.71 7.63 19.75
N LYS A 18 3.12 8.62 20.42
CA LYS A 18 1.90 8.41 21.21
C LYS A 18 0.73 7.99 20.31
N ASP A 19 0.64 8.60 19.11
CA ASP A 19 -0.49 8.43 18.21
C ASP A 19 -0.11 7.82 16.86
N ASN A 20 1.19 7.66 16.59
CA ASN A 20 1.71 7.16 15.31
C ASN A 20 2.99 6.33 15.51
N PRO A 21 2.92 4.99 15.39
CA PRO A 21 4.08 4.12 15.53
C PRO A 21 5.06 4.19 14.36
N PHE A 22 4.66 4.84 13.23
CA PHE A 22 5.44 4.99 12.00
C PHE A 22 5.80 6.45 11.67
N PRO A 23 6.35 7.26 12.61
CA PRO A 23 6.61 8.67 12.34
C PRO A 23 7.63 8.87 11.22
N THR A 24 8.66 8.04 11.14
CA THR A 24 9.69 8.09 10.09
C THR A 24 9.09 7.77 8.73
N THR A 25 8.43 6.62 8.60
CA THR A 25 7.74 6.20 7.37
C THR A 25 6.75 7.26 6.87
N CYS A 26 5.92 7.80 7.77
CA CYS A 26 4.97 8.86 7.42
C CYS A 26 5.65 10.16 6.98
N GLY A 27 6.85 10.46 7.48
CA GLY A 27 7.65 11.58 7.01
C GLY A 27 8.02 11.46 5.52
N PHE A 28 8.15 10.24 5.00
CA PHE A 28 8.48 9.97 3.59
C PHE A 28 7.26 9.91 2.67
N ILE A 29 6.20 9.18 3.06
CA ILE A 29 5.15 8.74 2.11
C ILE A 29 3.73 9.17 2.46
N CYS A 30 3.51 9.87 3.57
CA CYS A 30 2.18 10.34 3.95
C CYS A 30 1.58 11.27 2.89
N GLU A 31 0.30 11.09 2.58
CA GLU A 31 -0.47 11.95 1.66
C GLU A 31 -0.82 13.32 2.28
N HIS A 32 -0.38 13.58 3.50
CA HIS A 32 -0.49 14.83 4.26
C HIS A 32 -1.87 15.53 4.21
N PRO A 33 -3.00 14.83 4.48
CA PRO A 33 -4.33 15.45 4.48
C PRO A 33 -4.47 16.57 5.52
N CYS A 34 -3.62 16.58 6.55
CA CYS A 34 -3.52 17.65 7.54
C CYS A 34 -3.07 18.99 6.93
N GLU A 35 -2.23 18.97 5.89
CA GLU A 35 -1.78 20.18 5.18
C GLU A 35 -2.92 20.76 4.35
N ALA A 36 -3.71 19.92 3.67
CA ALA A 36 -4.89 20.37 2.93
C ALA A 36 -5.94 21.06 3.82
N ARG A 37 -6.01 20.67 5.12
CA ARG A 37 -6.91 21.26 6.13
C ARG A 37 -6.25 22.32 7.01
N CYS A 38 -5.01 22.72 6.72
CA CYS A 38 -4.30 23.70 7.50
C CYS A 38 -4.98 25.07 7.38
N ARG A 39 -5.26 25.72 8.53
CA ARG A 39 -5.84 27.07 8.54
C ARG A 39 -4.98 28.12 7.86
N ARG A 40 -3.67 27.91 7.78
CA ARG A 40 -2.75 28.82 7.11
C ARG A 40 -3.06 28.93 5.62
N ASN A 41 -3.64 27.91 4.98
CA ASN A 41 -4.16 27.99 3.60
C ASN A 41 -5.16 29.14 3.36
N MET A 42 -5.71 29.74 4.44
CA MET A 42 -6.60 30.92 4.32
C MET A 42 -5.80 32.23 4.18
N VAL A 43 -4.49 32.21 4.37
CA VAL A 43 -3.61 33.38 4.35
C VAL A 43 -2.56 33.27 3.25
N ASP A 44 -1.88 32.13 3.21
CA ASP A 44 -0.81 31.79 2.25
C ASP A 44 -0.75 30.26 2.08
N ASP A 45 0.43 29.64 2.11
CA ASP A 45 0.61 28.20 1.99
C ASP A 45 0.46 27.47 3.34
N SER A 46 0.07 26.19 3.30
CA SER A 46 0.02 25.33 4.47
C SER A 46 1.39 25.19 5.14
N ILE A 47 1.37 24.92 6.44
CA ILE A 47 2.59 24.47 7.14
C ILE A 47 2.99 23.12 6.56
N ASN A 48 4.26 22.96 6.17
CA ASN A 48 4.80 21.69 5.68
C ASN A 48 4.97 20.69 6.84
N ILE A 49 3.83 20.15 7.31
CA ILE A 49 3.77 19.26 8.48
C ILE A 49 4.50 17.94 8.21
N ARG A 50 4.37 17.39 7.00
CA ARG A 50 5.10 16.17 6.60
C ARG A 50 6.61 16.42 6.59
N GLY A 51 7.05 17.54 6.03
CA GLY A 51 8.46 17.93 6.02
C GLY A 51 9.03 18.12 7.42
N LEU A 52 8.28 18.71 8.34
CA LEU A 52 8.69 18.85 9.75
C LEU A 52 8.80 17.48 10.44
N LYS A 53 7.88 16.55 10.20
CA LYS A 53 8.00 15.16 10.70
C LYS A 53 9.24 14.48 10.12
N ARG A 54 9.53 14.70 8.84
CA ARG A 54 10.70 14.16 8.19
C ARG A 54 12.00 14.69 8.82
N VAL A 55 12.12 15.98 9.02
CA VAL A 55 13.27 16.60 9.71
C VAL A 55 13.42 16.01 11.11
N ALA A 56 12.33 15.94 11.88
CA ALA A 56 12.39 15.33 13.20
C ALA A 56 12.92 13.89 13.16
N ALA A 57 12.42 13.06 12.24
CA ALA A 57 12.87 11.68 12.09
C ALA A 57 14.33 11.55 11.64
N ASP A 58 14.80 12.44 10.75
CA ASP A 58 16.17 12.39 10.23
C ASP A 58 17.21 12.81 11.29
N PHE A 59 16.85 13.69 12.24
CA PHE A 59 17.78 14.25 13.22
C PHE A 59 17.54 13.78 14.66
N ALA A 60 16.50 12.99 14.95
CA ALA A 60 16.20 12.53 16.31
C ALA A 60 17.21 11.51 16.87
N GLY A 61 17.93 10.82 15.99
CA GLY A 61 18.68 9.64 16.38
C GLY A 61 17.76 8.49 16.83
N GLU A 62 18.29 7.58 17.60
CA GLU A 62 17.49 6.48 18.16
C GLU A 62 16.62 6.96 19.32
N VAL A 63 15.32 6.73 19.21
CA VAL A 63 14.34 7.12 20.25
C VAL A 63 13.58 5.88 20.69
N ASP A 64 13.67 5.57 21.99
CA ASP A 64 12.96 4.42 22.55
C ASP A 64 11.44 4.64 22.57
N PRO A 65 10.64 3.55 22.45
CA PRO A 65 9.21 3.61 22.58
C PRO A 65 8.80 3.97 24.02
N PRO A 66 7.53 4.37 24.25
CA PRO A 66 6.99 4.52 25.60
C PRO A 66 7.09 3.22 26.41
N GLN A 67 7.13 3.35 27.72
CA GLN A 67 7.10 2.20 28.63
C GLN A 67 5.75 1.48 28.54
N CYS A 68 5.77 0.14 28.47
CA CYS A 68 4.57 -0.67 28.46
C CYS A 68 3.92 -0.69 29.86
N ALA A 69 2.60 -0.80 29.89
CA ALA A 69 1.84 -1.05 31.10
C ALA A 69 2.17 -2.44 31.70
N PRO A 70 1.85 -2.70 32.95
CA PRO A 70 1.99 -4.02 33.57
C PRO A 70 1.27 -5.09 32.77
N SER A 71 1.83 -6.32 32.74
CA SER A 71 1.25 -7.42 31.96
C SER A 71 -0.17 -7.75 32.37
N THR A 72 -1.06 -7.85 31.40
CA THR A 72 -2.45 -8.28 31.55
C THR A 72 -2.59 -9.81 31.53
N GLY A 73 -1.53 -10.55 31.19
CA GLY A 73 -1.55 -11.99 30.96
C GLY A 73 -2.25 -12.43 29.67
N LYS A 74 -2.83 -11.48 28.90
CA LYS A 74 -3.54 -11.79 27.64
C LYS A 74 -2.58 -11.96 26.48
N LYS A 75 -2.83 -13.00 25.66
CA LYS A 75 -2.03 -13.32 24.47
C LYS A 75 -2.82 -13.02 23.19
N ILE A 76 -2.22 -12.29 22.26
CA ILE A 76 -2.88 -11.87 21.02
C ILE A 76 -2.03 -12.31 19.84
N ALA A 77 -2.65 -13.07 18.91
CA ALA A 77 -2.07 -13.39 17.62
C ALA A 77 -2.49 -12.32 16.60
N ILE A 78 -1.54 -11.78 15.85
CA ILE A 78 -1.77 -10.78 14.80
C ILE A 78 -1.31 -11.38 13.48
N LEU A 79 -2.21 -11.48 12.52
CA LEU A 79 -1.99 -12.14 11.24
C LEU A 79 -1.68 -11.08 10.17
N GLY A 80 -0.41 -10.92 9.83
CA GLY A 80 0.14 -9.96 8.88
C GLY A 80 1.02 -8.92 9.56
N GLY A 81 2.29 -8.89 9.14
CA GLY A 81 3.33 -7.96 9.61
C GLY A 81 3.42 -6.67 8.80
N GLY A 82 2.33 -6.26 8.17
CA GLY A 82 2.18 -4.96 7.51
C GLY A 82 1.93 -3.82 8.51
N PRO A 83 1.73 -2.58 8.02
CA PRO A 83 1.55 -1.41 8.90
C PRO A 83 0.36 -1.55 9.85
N GLY A 84 -0.77 -2.14 9.42
CA GLY A 84 -1.93 -2.38 10.27
C GLY A 84 -1.61 -3.31 11.44
N GLY A 85 -1.01 -4.46 11.15
CA GLY A 85 -0.65 -5.45 12.18
C GLY A 85 0.43 -4.93 13.14
N LEU A 86 1.44 -4.25 12.62
CA LEU A 86 2.50 -3.66 13.45
C LEU A 86 1.99 -2.51 14.32
N SER A 87 1.06 -1.68 13.82
CA SER A 87 0.41 -0.65 14.64
C SER A 87 -0.41 -1.27 15.78
N ALA A 88 -1.22 -2.28 15.45
CA ALA A 88 -1.98 -3.00 16.48
C ALA A 88 -1.05 -3.67 17.49
N ALA A 89 0.01 -4.34 17.05
CA ALA A 89 1.00 -4.95 17.93
C ALA A 89 1.62 -3.93 18.88
N TYR A 90 1.99 -2.75 18.37
CA TYR A 90 2.57 -1.67 19.15
C TYR A 90 1.65 -1.21 20.29
N TYR A 91 0.41 -0.82 19.97
CA TYR A 91 -0.51 -0.32 21.00
C TYR A 91 -0.94 -1.39 21.98
N LEU A 92 -1.23 -2.60 21.51
CA LEU A 92 -1.60 -3.71 22.38
C LEU A 92 -0.45 -4.08 23.32
N GLN A 93 0.80 -4.02 22.86
CA GLN A 93 1.97 -4.25 23.69
C GLN A 93 2.13 -3.13 24.74
N LEU A 94 1.93 -1.87 24.36
CA LEU A 94 1.93 -0.74 25.30
C LEU A 94 0.84 -0.87 26.38
N MET A 95 -0.31 -1.49 26.05
CA MET A 95 -1.38 -1.80 27.00
C MET A 95 -1.06 -3.00 27.91
N GLY A 96 0.09 -3.64 27.77
CA GLY A 96 0.52 -4.76 28.59
C GLY A 96 0.06 -6.14 28.09
N HIS A 97 -0.46 -6.25 26.87
CA HIS A 97 -0.79 -7.54 26.26
C HIS A 97 0.44 -8.16 25.61
N GLN A 98 0.49 -9.50 25.57
CA GLN A 98 1.55 -10.24 24.86
C GLN A 98 1.14 -10.43 23.39
N THR A 99 1.83 -9.78 22.47
CA THR A 99 1.52 -9.84 21.04
C THR A 99 2.50 -10.71 20.28
N THR A 100 1.99 -11.51 19.35
CA THR A 100 2.78 -12.30 18.38
C THR A 100 2.29 -12.02 16.98
N VAL A 101 3.16 -11.46 16.15
CA VAL A 101 2.89 -11.18 14.73
C VAL A 101 3.30 -12.40 13.90
N TYR A 102 2.39 -12.90 13.07
CA TYR A 102 2.63 -13.94 12.08
C TYR A 102 2.72 -13.31 10.70
N GLU A 103 3.84 -13.46 10.02
CA GLU A 103 4.09 -12.88 8.69
C GLU A 103 4.49 -13.96 7.70
N MET A 104 3.87 -13.98 6.51
CA MET A 104 4.17 -14.96 5.47
C MET A 104 5.49 -14.69 4.73
N LEU A 105 5.93 -13.43 4.70
CA LEU A 105 7.15 -13.01 4.04
C LEU A 105 8.34 -13.04 5.01
N PRO A 106 9.59 -13.05 4.49
CA PRO A 106 10.79 -13.10 5.33
C PRO A 106 10.96 -11.91 6.26
N GLU A 107 10.47 -10.75 5.86
CA GLU A 107 10.66 -9.48 6.58
C GLU A 107 9.34 -8.76 6.83
N LEU A 108 9.27 -8.04 7.95
CA LEU A 108 8.13 -7.20 8.33
C LEU A 108 8.04 -5.95 7.46
N GLY A 109 6.87 -5.33 7.44
CA GLY A 109 6.60 -4.06 6.76
C GLY A 109 5.52 -4.17 5.67
N GLY A 110 5.15 -5.38 5.24
CA GLY A 110 4.09 -5.58 4.25
C GLY A 110 4.28 -4.73 2.99
N MET A 111 3.23 -4.05 2.52
CA MET A 111 3.30 -3.20 1.32
C MET A 111 4.25 -2.01 1.45
N LEU A 112 4.58 -1.54 2.65
CA LEU A 112 5.60 -0.50 2.85
C LEU A 112 6.99 -0.98 2.39
N ARG A 113 7.31 -2.25 2.63
CA ARG A 113 8.58 -2.87 2.22
C ARG A 113 8.54 -3.38 0.78
N TYR A 114 7.49 -4.11 0.43
CA TYR A 114 7.42 -4.89 -0.80
C TYR A 114 6.69 -4.20 -1.94
N GLY A 115 5.95 -3.12 -1.67
CA GLY A 115 5.20 -2.39 -2.68
C GLY A 115 5.75 -1.00 -2.98
N ILE A 116 6.33 -0.32 -1.98
CA ILE A 116 6.86 1.04 -2.16
C ILE A 116 8.33 0.98 -2.56
N PRO A 117 8.73 1.62 -3.67
CA PRO A 117 10.11 1.63 -4.13
C PRO A 117 11.08 2.30 -3.14
N ASN A 118 12.33 1.82 -3.11
CA ASN A 118 13.36 2.31 -2.19
C ASN A 118 13.66 3.81 -2.34
N TYR A 119 13.52 4.38 -3.53
CA TYR A 119 13.74 5.80 -3.76
C TYR A 119 12.66 6.70 -3.14
N ARG A 120 11.46 6.15 -2.83
CA ARG A 120 10.39 6.83 -2.08
C ARG A 120 10.47 6.57 -0.59
N LEU A 121 10.68 5.33 -0.20
CA LEU A 121 10.81 4.88 1.18
C LEU A 121 12.03 3.96 1.32
N PRO A 122 13.21 4.51 1.70
CA PRO A 122 14.38 3.70 1.99
C PRO A 122 14.08 2.65 3.06
N LYS A 123 14.49 1.40 2.82
CA LYS A 123 14.16 0.26 3.71
C LYS A 123 14.73 0.44 5.11
N GLU A 124 15.92 1.04 5.20
CA GLU A 124 16.57 1.36 6.48
C GLU A 124 15.72 2.31 7.34
N ARG A 125 15.02 3.26 6.66
CA ARG A 125 14.14 4.22 7.35
C ARG A 125 12.81 3.59 7.81
N LEU A 126 12.30 2.62 7.07
CA LEU A 126 11.19 1.78 7.52
C LEU A 126 11.62 0.93 8.73
N ASP A 127 12.84 0.39 8.69
CA ASP A 127 13.39 -0.43 9.76
C ASP A 127 13.59 0.38 11.08
N ASP A 128 13.80 1.69 11.01
CA ASP A 128 13.84 2.54 12.20
C ASP A 128 12.52 2.47 13.00
N ASP A 129 11.39 2.56 12.31
CA ASP A 129 10.07 2.46 12.95
C ASP A 129 9.80 1.02 13.41
N ILE A 130 10.11 0.01 12.58
CA ILE A 130 9.89 -1.40 12.95
C ILE A 130 10.73 -1.77 14.18
N ARG A 131 12.00 -1.37 14.25
CA ARG A 131 12.84 -1.60 15.44
C ARG A 131 12.23 -0.99 16.70
N ALA A 132 11.70 0.24 16.62
CA ALA A 132 11.05 0.87 17.74
C ALA A 132 9.78 0.10 18.18
N ILE A 133 9.00 -0.42 17.25
CA ILE A 133 7.85 -1.27 17.55
C ILE A 133 8.31 -2.57 18.23
N LEU A 134 9.31 -3.24 17.69
CA LEU A 134 9.82 -4.50 18.26
C LEU A 134 10.43 -4.33 19.65
N LYS A 135 11.04 -3.16 19.95
CA LYS A 135 11.54 -2.84 21.30
C LYS A 135 10.46 -2.83 22.40
N THR A 136 9.18 -2.75 22.06
CA THR A 136 8.09 -2.91 23.03
C THR A 136 7.90 -4.34 23.53
N GLY A 137 8.57 -5.32 22.90
CA GLY A 137 8.49 -6.74 23.26
C GLY A 137 7.60 -7.59 22.35
N VAL A 138 7.17 -7.05 21.19
CA VAL A 138 6.42 -7.78 20.17
C VAL A 138 7.21 -9.00 19.71
N GLN A 139 6.58 -10.18 19.76
CA GLN A 139 7.14 -11.40 19.20
C GLN A 139 6.79 -11.52 17.70
N VAL A 140 7.70 -12.12 16.91
CA VAL A 140 7.53 -12.25 15.47
C VAL A 140 7.79 -13.68 15.01
N LYS A 141 6.96 -14.17 14.11
CA LYS A 141 7.10 -15.45 13.41
C LYS A 141 6.95 -15.21 11.90
N ASN A 142 8.08 -15.10 11.23
CA ASN A 142 8.15 -14.88 9.78
C ASN A 142 8.14 -16.21 9.01
N GLY A 143 7.78 -16.17 7.73
CA GLY A 143 7.76 -17.32 6.83
C GLY A 143 6.59 -18.27 7.09
N LEU A 144 5.54 -17.84 7.77
CA LEU A 144 4.38 -18.66 8.10
C LEU A 144 3.12 -18.14 7.42
N LYS A 145 2.57 -18.91 6.49
CA LYS A 145 1.32 -18.59 5.77
C LYS A 145 0.12 -19.19 6.50
N ILE A 146 -0.79 -18.31 6.92
CA ILE A 146 -2.05 -18.72 7.56
C ILE A 146 -2.91 -19.54 6.58
N GLY A 147 -3.46 -20.64 7.08
CA GLY A 147 -4.25 -21.59 6.29
C GLY A 147 -3.41 -22.65 5.56
N GLN A 148 -2.08 -22.53 5.55
CA GLN A 148 -1.15 -23.55 5.05
C GLN A 148 -0.27 -24.11 6.18
N ASP A 149 0.47 -23.25 6.88
CA ASP A 149 1.42 -23.65 7.93
C ASP A 149 0.77 -23.69 9.31
N ILE A 150 -0.21 -22.84 9.55
CA ILE A 150 -1.00 -22.75 10.78
C ILE A 150 -2.42 -22.29 10.47
N THR A 151 -3.40 -22.86 11.13
CA THR A 151 -4.81 -22.53 10.97
C THR A 151 -5.30 -21.49 11.99
N ILE A 152 -6.40 -20.81 11.66
CA ILE A 152 -7.06 -19.89 12.61
C ILE A 152 -7.57 -20.64 13.84
N GLN A 153 -8.03 -21.89 13.66
CA GLN A 153 -8.51 -22.74 14.76
C GLN A 153 -7.39 -23.06 15.77
N GLU A 154 -6.20 -23.40 15.28
CA GLU A 154 -5.04 -23.65 16.15
C GLU A 154 -4.61 -22.37 16.89
N LEU A 155 -4.65 -21.22 16.24
CA LEU A 155 -4.36 -19.94 16.88
C LEU A 155 -5.38 -19.59 17.97
N ARG A 156 -6.67 -19.83 17.74
CA ARG A 156 -7.71 -19.60 18.73
C ARG A 156 -7.60 -20.49 19.97
N GLN A 157 -6.90 -21.62 19.88
CA GLN A 157 -6.61 -22.49 21.04
C GLN A 157 -5.41 -21.97 21.85
N GLN A 158 -4.49 -21.24 21.22
CA GLN A 158 -3.24 -20.79 21.83
C GLN A 158 -3.28 -19.35 22.33
N TYR A 159 -4.20 -18.53 21.78
CA TYR A 159 -4.31 -17.10 22.03
C TYR A 159 -5.72 -16.72 22.50
N ASP A 160 -5.81 -15.70 23.38
CA ASP A 160 -7.09 -15.15 23.80
C ASP A 160 -7.80 -14.39 22.68
N VAL A 161 -7.01 -13.77 21.76
CA VAL A 161 -7.52 -13.00 20.62
C VAL A 161 -6.70 -13.29 19.38
N VAL A 162 -7.38 -13.32 18.23
CA VAL A 162 -6.77 -13.36 16.89
C VAL A 162 -7.20 -12.13 16.11
N LEU A 163 -6.24 -11.33 15.66
CA LEU A 163 -6.48 -10.14 14.85
C LEU A 163 -5.98 -10.37 13.41
N ILE A 164 -6.86 -10.25 12.44
CA ILE A 164 -6.58 -10.46 11.01
C ILE A 164 -6.25 -9.11 10.35
N THR A 165 -5.00 -8.92 9.88
CA THR A 165 -4.49 -7.70 9.26
C THR A 165 -3.64 -8.02 8.02
N ILE A 166 -4.10 -8.97 7.20
CA ILE A 166 -3.39 -9.53 6.04
C ILE A 166 -3.26 -8.55 4.86
N GLY A 167 -3.93 -7.41 4.94
CA GLY A 167 -3.88 -6.39 3.89
C GLY A 167 -4.55 -6.81 2.58
N ALA A 168 -4.20 -6.13 1.49
CA ALA A 168 -4.61 -6.42 0.11
C ALA A 168 -3.34 -6.50 -0.74
N SER A 169 -2.92 -7.71 -1.08
CA SER A 169 -1.60 -7.97 -1.68
C SER A 169 -1.63 -8.85 -2.94
N THR A 170 -2.83 -9.15 -3.46
CA THR A 170 -3.02 -9.88 -4.71
C THR A 170 -3.54 -8.97 -5.82
N ASP A 171 -3.48 -9.46 -7.04
CA ASP A 171 -3.67 -8.65 -8.24
C ASP A 171 -5.13 -8.63 -8.71
N LYS A 172 -5.54 -7.50 -9.29
CA LYS A 172 -6.73 -7.44 -10.14
C LYS A 172 -6.35 -7.68 -11.58
N LYS A 173 -7.13 -8.53 -12.24
CA LYS A 173 -7.00 -8.83 -13.66
C LYS A 173 -7.79 -7.84 -14.51
N LEU A 174 -7.33 -7.63 -15.78
CA LEU A 174 -8.04 -6.81 -16.76
C LEU A 174 -9.33 -7.46 -17.24
N GLY A 175 -9.35 -8.80 -17.28
CA GLY A 175 -10.42 -9.60 -17.87
C GLY A 175 -10.39 -9.59 -19.40
N LEU A 176 -9.21 -9.39 -19.99
CA LEU A 176 -8.98 -9.44 -21.42
C LEU A 176 -8.38 -10.79 -21.83
N GLU A 177 -8.63 -11.18 -23.07
CA GLU A 177 -7.95 -12.31 -23.66
C GLU A 177 -6.43 -12.08 -23.71
N ASN A 178 -5.63 -13.13 -23.55
CA ASN A 178 -4.17 -13.12 -23.47
C ASN A 178 -3.57 -12.35 -22.29
N GLU A 179 -4.31 -12.08 -21.23
CA GLU A 179 -3.75 -11.39 -20.06
C GLU A 179 -2.76 -12.22 -19.24
N ASP A 180 -2.60 -13.50 -19.58
CA ASP A 180 -1.63 -14.45 -19.02
C ASP A 180 -0.37 -14.60 -19.88
N ALA A 181 -0.24 -13.86 -20.99
CA ALA A 181 0.90 -13.90 -21.88
C ALA A 181 2.20 -13.47 -21.20
N ASP A 182 3.31 -14.03 -21.70
CA ASP A 182 4.64 -13.63 -21.26
C ASP A 182 4.88 -12.13 -21.53
N GLY A 183 5.56 -11.46 -20.59
CA GLY A 183 5.75 -10.00 -20.60
C GLY A 183 4.61 -9.22 -19.94
N ILE A 184 3.53 -9.89 -19.50
CA ILE A 184 2.47 -9.25 -18.70
C ILE A 184 2.69 -9.56 -17.23
N ILE A 185 2.72 -8.52 -16.41
CA ILE A 185 2.93 -8.64 -14.96
C ILE A 185 2.03 -7.66 -14.21
N SER A 186 1.54 -8.05 -13.04
CA SER A 186 0.86 -7.08 -12.18
C SER A 186 1.86 -6.11 -11.56
N ALA A 187 1.43 -4.88 -11.29
CA ALA A 187 2.26 -3.88 -10.63
C ALA A 187 2.66 -4.32 -9.20
N VAL A 188 1.79 -5.03 -8.50
CA VAL A 188 2.09 -5.57 -7.16
C VAL A 188 3.22 -6.58 -7.23
N GLN A 189 3.15 -7.53 -8.18
CA GLN A 189 4.19 -8.55 -8.37
C GLN A 189 5.50 -7.91 -8.86
N PHE A 190 5.42 -6.96 -9.81
CA PHE A 190 6.57 -6.22 -10.32
C PHE A 190 7.32 -5.49 -9.20
N LEU A 191 6.61 -4.66 -8.42
CA LEU A 191 7.21 -3.90 -7.32
C LEU A 191 7.70 -4.82 -6.20
N ARG A 192 6.99 -5.92 -5.90
CA ARG A 192 7.41 -6.93 -4.92
C ARG A 192 8.70 -7.62 -5.34
N ASN A 193 8.86 -7.97 -6.61
CA ASN A 193 10.09 -8.56 -7.12
C ASN A 193 11.26 -7.59 -6.95
N VAL A 194 11.07 -6.31 -7.32
CA VAL A 194 12.09 -5.27 -7.10
C VAL A 194 12.40 -5.10 -5.60
N GLY A 195 11.38 -5.07 -4.75
CA GLY A 195 11.53 -5.00 -3.30
C GLY A 195 12.28 -6.19 -2.67
N LYS A 196 12.27 -7.35 -3.34
CA LYS A 196 13.06 -8.56 -2.99
C LYS A 196 14.42 -8.62 -3.66
N ASN A 197 14.86 -7.56 -4.35
CA ASN A 197 16.06 -7.54 -5.19
C ASN A 197 16.04 -8.58 -6.34
N GLN A 198 14.86 -9.02 -6.76
CA GLN A 198 14.64 -9.85 -7.95
C GLN A 198 14.37 -8.91 -9.14
N ILE A 199 15.44 -8.32 -9.66
CA ILE A 199 15.36 -7.26 -10.67
C ILE A 199 15.09 -7.89 -12.05
N ILE A 200 14.06 -7.38 -12.73
CA ILE A 200 13.78 -7.68 -14.14
C ILE A 200 14.57 -6.67 -14.97
N ASP A 201 15.36 -7.16 -15.92
CA ASP A 201 16.06 -6.29 -16.87
C ASP A 201 15.07 -5.73 -17.89
N LEU A 202 14.90 -4.42 -17.87
CA LEU A 202 14.06 -3.67 -18.82
C LEU A 202 14.87 -2.83 -19.80
N THR A 203 16.19 -3.05 -19.86
CA THR A 203 17.08 -2.29 -20.74
C THR A 203 16.63 -2.37 -22.21
N GLY A 204 16.37 -1.21 -22.81
CA GLY A 204 15.95 -1.07 -24.20
C GLY A 204 14.49 -1.42 -24.49
N LYS A 205 13.72 -1.90 -23.51
CA LYS A 205 12.32 -2.31 -23.68
C LYS A 205 11.36 -1.13 -23.66
N GLU A 206 10.22 -1.30 -24.34
CA GLU A 206 9.06 -0.43 -24.25
C GLU A 206 8.07 -1.00 -23.23
N VAL A 207 7.70 -0.19 -22.24
CA VAL A 207 6.84 -0.59 -21.12
C VAL A 207 5.56 0.22 -21.12
N ALA A 208 4.42 -0.44 -21.09
CA ALA A 208 3.12 0.19 -20.87
C ALA A 208 2.58 -0.20 -19.48
N VAL A 209 2.06 0.78 -18.73
CA VAL A 209 1.45 0.56 -17.42
C VAL A 209 0.00 0.98 -17.45
N ILE A 210 -0.92 0.06 -17.13
CA ILE A 210 -2.36 0.35 -17.11
C ILE A 210 -2.78 0.75 -15.70
N GLY A 211 -3.20 2.01 -15.55
CA GLY A 211 -3.71 2.53 -14.27
C GLY A 211 -3.38 3.99 -14.05
N GLY A 212 -3.94 4.59 -13.00
CA GLY A 212 -3.76 6.02 -12.68
C GLY A 212 -3.68 6.29 -11.17
N GLY A 213 -3.30 5.30 -10.37
CA GLY A 213 -3.06 5.42 -8.93
C GLY A 213 -1.58 5.55 -8.57
N ASN A 214 -1.26 5.74 -7.28
CA ASN A 214 0.11 5.83 -6.79
C ASN A 214 0.96 4.61 -7.18
N VAL A 215 0.36 3.40 -7.18
CA VAL A 215 1.04 2.16 -7.61
C VAL A 215 1.46 2.22 -9.08
N SER A 216 0.65 2.84 -9.95
CA SER A 216 1.02 3.05 -11.36
C SER A 216 2.22 3.98 -11.47
N MET A 217 2.26 5.07 -10.69
CA MET A 217 3.38 6.02 -10.67
C MET A 217 4.65 5.34 -10.17
N ASP A 218 4.55 4.53 -9.13
CA ASP A 218 5.67 3.73 -8.62
C ASP A 218 6.19 2.74 -9.68
N ALA A 219 5.28 2.07 -10.40
CA ALA A 219 5.63 1.10 -11.43
C ALA A 219 6.35 1.75 -12.62
N VAL A 220 5.82 2.85 -13.19
CA VAL A 220 6.45 3.51 -14.35
C VAL A 220 7.80 4.10 -14.00
N ARG A 221 7.92 4.76 -12.84
CA ARG A 221 9.18 5.36 -12.39
C ARG A 221 10.23 4.29 -12.07
N THR A 222 9.80 3.15 -11.53
CA THR A 222 10.67 1.99 -11.31
C THR A 222 11.11 1.39 -12.64
N ALA A 223 10.19 1.16 -13.60
CA ALA A 223 10.53 0.64 -14.92
C ALA A 223 11.54 1.55 -15.65
N LYS A 224 11.37 2.87 -15.56
CA LYS A 224 12.33 3.84 -16.13
C LYS A 224 13.72 3.69 -15.51
N ARG A 225 13.81 3.54 -14.19
CA ARG A 225 15.08 3.33 -13.47
C ARG A 225 15.73 1.98 -13.77
N LEU A 226 14.95 0.99 -14.18
CA LEU A 226 15.45 -0.33 -14.63
C LEU A 226 15.87 -0.34 -16.11
N GLY A 227 16.00 0.84 -16.74
CA GLY A 227 16.58 0.99 -18.07
C GLY A 227 15.58 0.92 -19.23
N ALA A 228 14.28 0.95 -18.97
CA ALA A 228 13.28 0.96 -20.04
C ALA A 228 13.50 2.17 -20.98
N LYS A 229 13.54 1.90 -22.30
CA LYS A 229 13.73 2.89 -23.35
C LYS A 229 12.58 3.87 -23.40
N LYS A 230 11.37 3.34 -23.35
CA LYS A 230 10.13 4.09 -23.36
C LYS A 230 9.19 3.55 -22.29
N VAL A 231 8.55 4.45 -21.55
CA VAL A 231 7.56 4.09 -20.53
C VAL A 231 6.33 4.96 -20.69
N SER A 232 5.16 4.34 -20.74
CA SER A 232 3.88 5.04 -20.84
C SER A 232 2.87 4.58 -19.81
N ILE A 233 2.00 5.49 -19.37
CA ILE A 233 0.80 5.19 -18.59
C ILE A 233 -0.40 5.18 -19.52
N VAL A 234 -1.17 4.10 -19.51
CA VAL A 234 -2.47 3.99 -20.18
C VAL A 234 -3.57 4.17 -19.15
N TYR A 235 -4.34 5.22 -19.28
CA TYR A 235 -5.40 5.55 -18.33
C TYR A 235 -6.72 5.92 -19.02
N ARG A 236 -7.80 5.28 -18.60
CA ARG A 236 -9.11 5.42 -19.26
C ARG A 236 -9.81 6.76 -19.04
N ARG A 237 -9.39 7.57 -18.06
CA ARG A 237 -9.96 8.88 -17.75
C ARG A 237 -8.95 10.00 -17.97
N ARG A 238 -9.31 11.24 -17.57
CA ARG A 238 -8.41 12.40 -17.63
C ARG A 238 -7.32 12.34 -16.55
N VAL A 239 -6.26 13.09 -16.72
CA VAL A 239 -5.23 13.25 -15.68
C VAL A 239 -5.85 13.71 -14.35
N ALA A 240 -6.78 14.66 -14.39
CA ALA A 240 -7.49 15.16 -13.21
C ALA A 240 -8.33 14.10 -12.46
N ASP A 241 -8.63 12.97 -13.10
CA ASP A 241 -9.38 11.86 -12.50
C ASP A 241 -8.45 10.77 -11.94
N MET A 242 -7.13 10.93 -12.07
CA MET A 242 -6.14 10.02 -11.48
C MET A 242 -6.21 10.11 -9.96
N THR A 243 -6.09 8.95 -9.30
CA THR A 243 -6.06 8.89 -7.84
C THR A 243 -4.64 8.99 -7.27
N ALA A 244 -3.64 9.07 -8.14
CA ALA A 244 -2.27 9.37 -7.74
C ALA A 244 -2.15 10.81 -7.24
N LEU A 245 -1.23 11.03 -6.30
CA LEU A 245 -0.92 12.38 -5.83
C LEU A 245 -0.38 13.25 -6.96
N PRO A 246 -0.78 14.54 -7.06
CA PRO A 246 -0.28 15.44 -8.11
C PRO A 246 1.24 15.45 -8.25
N GLY A 247 1.97 15.54 -7.16
CA GLY A 247 3.44 15.51 -7.17
C GLY A 247 4.05 14.20 -7.67
N GLU A 248 3.35 13.05 -7.55
CA GLU A 248 3.82 11.78 -8.12
C GLU A 248 3.57 11.73 -9.63
N ILE A 249 2.48 12.33 -10.11
CA ILE A 249 2.21 12.48 -11.55
C ILE A 249 3.24 13.42 -12.18
N GLU A 250 3.48 14.58 -11.57
CA GLU A 250 4.48 15.56 -12.01
C GLU A 250 5.88 14.94 -12.03
N GLY A 251 6.24 14.19 -10.98
CA GLY A 251 7.50 13.47 -10.91
C GLY A 251 7.66 12.42 -12.02
N ALA A 252 6.60 11.70 -12.35
CA ALA A 252 6.60 10.74 -13.46
C ALA A 252 6.81 11.44 -14.81
N VAL A 253 6.09 12.53 -15.07
CA VAL A 253 6.24 13.33 -16.29
C VAL A 253 7.64 13.94 -16.41
N ALA A 254 8.19 14.46 -15.31
CA ALA A 254 9.54 15.01 -15.26
C ALA A 254 10.64 13.96 -15.58
N GLU A 255 10.37 12.68 -15.29
CA GLU A 255 11.24 11.55 -15.65
C GLU A 255 11.02 11.06 -17.10
N GLY A 256 10.17 11.71 -17.88
CA GLY A 256 9.93 11.42 -19.30
C GLY A 256 8.93 10.27 -19.52
N ILE A 257 8.04 10.01 -18.57
CA ILE A 257 6.94 9.06 -18.77
C ILE A 257 5.81 9.71 -19.58
N GLU A 258 5.31 9.00 -20.59
CA GLU A 258 4.20 9.46 -21.44
C GLU A 258 2.85 9.17 -20.78
N LEU A 259 1.95 10.17 -20.73
CA LEU A 259 0.58 10.00 -20.25
C LEU A 259 -0.38 9.75 -21.42
N GLN A 260 -0.82 8.52 -21.60
CA GLN A 260 -1.80 8.09 -22.59
C GLN A 260 -3.20 8.04 -21.94
N THR A 261 -3.80 9.22 -21.73
CA THR A 261 -5.10 9.36 -21.06
C THR A 261 -6.28 9.27 -22.02
N LEU A 262 -7.50 9.05 -21.50
CA LEU A 262 -8.72 8.82 -22.25
C LEU A 262 -8.60 7.63 -23.21
N LYS A 263 -7.92 6.58 -22.75
CA LYS A 263 -7.67 5.34 -23.50
C LYS A 263 -7.99 4.15 -22.62
N ALA A 264 -9.04 3.41 -22.96
CA ALA A 264 -9.45 2.22 -22.22
C ALA A 264 -8.83 0.97 -22.87
N PRO A 265 -8.22 0.06 -22.12
CA PRO A 265 -7.76 -1.23 -22.66
C PRO A 265 -8.89 -1.98 -23.35
N ALA A 266 -8.63 -2.49 -24.55
CA ALA A 266 -9.59 -3.22 -25.38
C ALA A 266 -9.15 -4.66 -25.65
N SER A 267 -7.94 -4.87 -26.14
CA SER A 267 -7.38 -6.21 -26.38
C SER A 267 -5.87 -6.19 -26.31
N ILE A 268 -5.29 -7.35 -26.04
CA ILE A 268 -3.84 -7.56 -25.94
C ILE A 268 -3.36 -8.27 -27.18
N ASP A 269 -2.33 -7.71 -27.86
CA ASP A 269 -1.66 -8.31 -28.99
C ASP A 269 -0.46 -9.13 -28.53
N VAL A 270 -0.36 -10.36 -29.02
CA VAL A 270 0.73 -11.30 -28.70
C VAL A 270 1.36 -11.85 -29.97
N ASP A 271 2.60 -12.30 -29.87
CA ASP A 271 3.28 -12.99 -30.94
C ASP A 271 2.93 -14.50 -30.98
N GLU A 272 3.52 -15.22 -31.91
CA GLU A 272 3.34 -16.68 -32.10
C GLU A 272 3.86 -17.52 -30.90
N ASN A 273 4.70 -16.94 -30.04
CA ASN A 273 5.22 -17.55 -28.83
C ASN A 273 4.45 -17.11 -27.55
N HIS A 274 3.29 -16.46 -27.73
CA HIS A 274 2.47 -15.94 -26.63
C HIS A 274 3.18 -14.87 -25.77
N HIS A 275 4.05 -14.05 -26.38
CA HIS A 275 4.64 -12.86 -25.74
C HIS A 275 3.87 -11.61 -26.12
N VAL A 276 3.72 -10.68 -25.19
CA VAL A 276 3.06 -9.39 -25.45
C VAL A 276 3.87 -8.55 -26.45
N LYS A 277 3.18 -8.00 -27.46
CA LYS A 277 3.73 -7.05 -28.46
C LYS A 277 3.15 -5.66 -28.30
N GLY A 278 1.97 -5.56 -27.71
CA GLY A 278 1.28 -4.31 -27.52
C GLY A 278 -0.14 -4.46 -27.01
N ILE A 279 -0.82 -3.35 -26.90
CA ILE A 279 -2.22 -3.29 -26.47
C ILE A 279 -3.01 -2.37 -27.36
N TYR A 280 -4.21 -2.81 -27.76
CA TYR A 280 -5.21 -1.94 -28.37
C TYR A 280 -6.00 -1.23 -27.30
N VAL A 281 -6.23 0.05 -27.49
CA VAL A 281 -6.98 0.89 -26.57
C VAL A 281 -8.07 1.67 -27.27
N THR A 282 -9.28 1.63 -26.74
CA THR A 282 -10.42 2.37 -27.26
C THR A 282 -10.38 3.82 -26.78
N PRO A 283 -10.35 4.83 -27.69
CA PRO A 283 -10.45 6.24 -27.33
C PRO A 283 -11.73 6.54 -26.57
N GLN A 284 -11.61 7.36 -25.51
CA GLN A 284 -12.71 7.70 -24.61
C GLN A 284 -13.02 9.19 -24.65
N MET A 285 -14.30 9.54 -24.45
CA MET A 285 -14.72 10.91 -24.20
C MET A 285 -15.43 11.02 -22.85
N VAL A 286 -15.38 12.21 -22.26
CA VAL A 286 -16.14 12.51 -21.04
C VAL A 286 -17.62 12.68 -21.40
N SER A 287 -18.46 11.86 -20.78
CA SER A 287 -19.93 11.94 -20.97
C SER A 287 -20.62 12.79 -19.91
N SER A 288 -20.12 12.79 -18.68
CA SER A 288 -20.62 13.61 -17.58
C SER A 288 -19.55 13.71 -16.49
N ILE A 289 -19.72 14.68 -15.59
CA ILE A 289 -18.91 14.80 -14.38
C ILE A 289 -19.87 14.75 -13.19
N ARG A 290 -19.65 13.80 -12.26
CA ARG A 290 -20.38 13.69 -10.99
C ARG A 290 -19.38 13.66 -9.85
N ASP A 291 -19.59 14.47 -8.84
CA ASP A 291 -18.70 14.60 -7.66
C ASP A 291 -17.22 14.80 -8.06
N GLY A 292 -16.99 15.64 -9.08
CA GLY A 292 -15.66 15.93 -9.61
C GLY A 292 -15.04 14.84 -10.50
N ARG A 293 -15.64 13.65 -10.59
CA ARG A 293 -15.12 12.51 -11.35
C ARG A 293 -15.83 12.35 -12.70
N ALA A 294 -15.04 12.19 -13.76
CA ALA A 294 -15.56 11.98 -15.10
C ALA A 294 -16.13 10.57 -15.28
N SER A 295 -17.36 10.50 -15.79
CA SER A 295 -17.88 9.31 -16.48
C SER A 295 -17.41 9.35 -17.91
N ILE A 296 -16.99 8.21 -18.45
CA ILE A 296 -16.43 8.08 -19.79
C ILE A 296 -17.30 7.17 -20.66
N LYS A 297 -17.24 7.37 -21.96
CA LYS A 297 -17.79 6.48 -22.98
C LYS A 297 -16.86 6.44 -24.20
N PRO A 298 -16.88 5.37 -25.01
CA PRO A 298 -16.13 5.32 -26.28
C PRO A 298 -16.47 6.50 -27.18
N THR A 299 -15.49 7.00 -27.93
CA THR A 299 -15.68 8.05 -28.94
C THR A 299 -16.38 7.52 -30.19
N GLY A 300 -16.26 6.23 -30.49
CA GLY A 300 -16.64 5.59 -31.75
C GLY A 300 -15.54 5.60 -32.79
N GLU A 301 -14.38 6.12 -32.48
CA GLU A 301 -13.18 6.03 -33.31
C GLU A 301 -12.55 4.62 -33.23
N GLU A 302 -11.70 4.27 -34.19
CA GLU A 302 -10.96 3.02 -34.20
C GLU A 302 -10.00 2.91 -33.01
N ASP A 303 -9.76 1.68 -32.58
CA ASP A 303 -8.83 1.40 -31.49
C ASP A 303 -7.40 1.79 -31.90
N ILE A 304 -6.67 2.35 -30.95
CA ILE A 304 -5.29 2.80 -31.13
C ILE A 304 -4.35 1.71 -30.61
N TYR A 305 -3.36 1.34 -31.43
CA TYR A 305 -2.32 0.40 -31.03
C TYR A 305 -1.18 1.10 -30.27
N ILE A 306 -0.84 0.58 -29.10
CA ILE A 306 0.30 1.02 -28.28
C ILE A 306 1.28 -0.16 -28.18
N PRO A 307 2.44 -0.11 -28.84
CA PRO A 307 3.43 -1.18 -28.78
C PRO A 307 4.06 -1.22 -27.38
N CYS A 308 4.32 -2.43 -26.87
CA CYS A 308 5.09 -2.64 -25.65
C CYS A 308 5.64 -4.07 -25.58
N ASP A 309 6.85 -4.20 -25.05
CA ASP A 309 7.49 -5.49 -24.75
C ASP A 309 7.11 -6.01 -23.37
N VAL A 310 6.64 -5.10 -22.49
CA VAL A 310 6.17 -5.42 -21.13
C VAL A 310 4.93 -4.60 -20.83
N LEU A 311 3.88 -5.29 -20.37
CA LEU A 311 2.62 -4.70 -19.93
C LEU A 311 2.47 -4.87 -18.41
N ILE A 312 2.44 -3.76 -17.67
CA ILE A 312 2.26 -3.78 -16.21
C ILE A 312 0.83 -3.37 -15.86
N VAL A 313 0.11 -4.26 -15.17
CA VAL A 313 -1.29 -4.03 -14.79
C VAL A 313 -1.39 -3.45 -13.37
N ALA A 314 -1.89 -2.21 -13.24
CA ALA A 314 -1.96 -1.44 -12.01
C ALA A 314 -3.38 -0.92 -11.71
N ILE A 315 -4.40 -1.76 -11.88
CA ILE A 315 -5.83 -1.39 -11.76
C ILE A 315 -6.44 -1.66 -10.38
N GLY A 316 -5.63 -1.95 -9.40
CA GLY A 316 -6.02 -2.17 -8.02
C GLY A 316 -5.53 -3.51 -7.46
N GLN A 317 -5.92 -3.77 -6.22
CA GLN A 317 -5.49 -4.93 -5.44
C GLN A 317 -6.69 -5.72 -4.94
N ASN A 318 -6.49 -7.01 -4.72
CA ASN A 318 -7.44 -7.93 -4.08
C ASN A 318 -6.85 -8.46 -2.76
N ILE A 319 -7.72 -9.04 -1.96
CA ILE A 319 -7.40 -9.69 -0.69
C ILE A 319 -7.44 -11.19 -0.92
N GLU A 320 -6.46 -11.93 -0.41
CA GLU A 320 -6.46 -13.39 -0.45
C GLU A 320 -7.34 -13.95 0.68
N THR A 321 -8.63 -14.16 0.41
CA THR A 321 -9.63 -14.53 1.42
C THR A 321 -9.94 -16.03 1.52
N HIS A 322 -9.54 -16.85 0.53
CA HIS A 322 -9.98 -18.24 0.40
C HIS A 322 -9.79 -19.09 1.68
N HIS A 323 -8.61 -19.04 2.30
CA HIS A 323 -8.35 -19.79 3.53
C HIS A 323 -9.14 -19.27 4.74
N PHE A 324 -9.50 -17.99 4.71
CA PHE A 324 -10.30 -17.35 5.75
C PHE A 324 -11.77 -17.73 5.62
N GLU A 325 -12.31 -17.78 4.40
CA GLU A 325 -13.67 -18.27 4.12
C GLU A 325 -13.85 -19.72 4.57
N GLN A 326 -12.87 -20.59 4.27
CA GLN A 326 -12.86 -21.98 4.75
C GLN A 326 -12.84 -22.10 6.28
N ALA A 327 -12.24 -21.12 6.98
CA ALA A 327 -12.22 -21.03 8.43
C ALA A 327 -13.50 -20.39 9.03
N GLY A 328 -14.51 -20.07 8.20
CA GLY A 328 -15.78 -19.48 8.62
C GLY A 328 -15.74 -17.96 8.80
N ILE A 329 -14.69 -17.26 8.30
CA ILE A 329 -14.63 -15.80 8.30
C ILE A 329 -15.57 -15.26 7.20
N PRO A 330 -16.52 -14.36 7.53
CA PRO A 330 -17.41 -13.78 6.54
C PRO A 330 -16.66 -12.93 5.51
N VAL A 331 -16.90 -13.19 4.23
CA VAL A 331 -16.31 -12.44 3.11
C VAL A 331 -17.41 -12.05 2.13
N GLU A 332 -17.41 -10.82 1.68
CA GLU A 332 -18.29 -10.31 0.64
C GLU A 332 -17.49 -9.46 -0.36
N ARG A 333 -17.66 -9.75 -1.66
CA ARG A 333 -16.95 -9.05 -2.75
C ARG A 333 -15.44 -8.98 -2.56
N GLY A 334 -14.86 -10.06 -2.01
CA GLY A 334 -13.43 -10.18 -1.78
C GLY A 334 -12.89 -9.36 -0.60
N LYS A 335 -13.75 -8.91 0.32
CA LYS A 335 -13.38 -8.23 1.57
C LYS A 335 -13.88 -9.00 2.77
N ILE A 336 -13.11 -8.98 3.84
CA ILE A 336 -13.53 -9.51 5.13
C ILE A 336 -14.58 -8.56 5.73
N ILE A 337 -15.73 -9.09 6.11
CA ILE A 337 -16.86 -8.30 6.65
C ILE A 337 -16.85 -8.36 8.17
N THR A 338 -16.77 -7.20 8.80
CA THR A 338 -16.78 -7.03 10.25
C THR A 338 -17.83 -6.01 10.69
N LYS A 339 -18.11 -5.94 11.99
CA LYS A 339 -18.78 -4.78 12.62
C LYS A 339 -17.84 -3.56 12.56
N SER A 340 -18.33 -2.38 12.88
CA SER A 340 -17.53 -1.14 12.97
C SER A 340 -16.33 -1.28 13.91
N THR A 341 -16.44 -2.11 14.93
CA THR A 341 -15.39 -2.44 15.90
C THR A 341 -14.34 -3.43 15.40
N GLY A 342 -14.41 -3.88 14.16
CA GLY A 342 -13.56 -4.96 13.62
C GLY A 342 -13.95 -6.37 14.10
N ALA A 343 -14.92 -6.52 15.00
CA ALA A 343 -15.36 -7.80 15.55
C ALA A 343 -16.26 -8.58 14.57
N PHE A 344 -16.27 -9.90 14.70
CA PHE A 344 -17.22 -10.78 14.02
C PHE A 344 -18.41 -11.13 14.93
N GLU A 345 -19.59 -11.30 14.32
CA GLU A 345 -20.80 -11.60 15.09
C GLU A 345 -20.76 -13.00 15.74
N ASN A 346 -20.30 -13.98 14.96
CA ASN A 346 -20.33 -15.40 15.33
C ASN A 346 -18.97 -16.01 15.70
N LEU A 347 -17.92 -15.15 15.83
CA LEU A 347 -16.55 -15.60 16.10
C LEU A 347 -15.94 -14.76 17.25
N PRO A 348 -16.36 -15.00 18.51
CA PRO A 348 -15.83 -14.27 19.65
C PRO A 348 -14.30 -14.45 19.77
N GLY A 349 -13.60 -13.36 20.10
CA GLY A 349 -12.14 -13.35 20.19
C GLY A 349 -11.41 -13.25 18.84
N VAL A 350 -12.14 -13.13 17.71
CA VAL A 350 -11.55 -12.86 16.40
C VAL A 350 -11.95 -11.47 15.92
N PHE A 351 -10.98 -10.75 15.36
CA PHE A 351 -11.15 -9.40 14.82
C PHE A 351 -10.46 -9.28 13.47
N ALA A 352 -10.85 -8.31 12.66
CA ALA A 352 -10.10 -7.94 11.46
C ALA A 352 -10.07 -6.42 11.27
N GLY A 353 -8.99 -5.94 10.65
CA GLY A 353 -8.78 -4.51 10.41
C GLY A 353 -7.76 -4.23 9.31
N GLY A 354 -7.61 -2.95 8.95
CA GLY A 354 -6.79 -2.52 7.84
C GLY A 354 -7.37 -2.89 6.48
N ASP A 355 -6.53 -2.92 5.44
CA ASP A 355 -6.96 -3.07 4.04
C ASP A 355 -7.79 -4.33 3.76
N CYS A 356 -7.66 -5.40 4.55
CA CYS A 356 -8.44 -6.61 4.35
C CYS A 356 -9.93 -6.44 4.74
N ALA A 357 -10.24 -5.47 5.58
CA ALA A 357 -11.61 -5.15 5.98
C ALA A 357 -12.12 -3.86 5.29
N SER A 358 -11.36 -2.77 5.34
CA SER A 358 -11.76 -1.48 4.75
C SER A 358 -11.55 -1.37 3.23
N GLY A 359 -10.65 -2.19 2.68
CA GLY A 359 -10.10 -2.08 1.32
C GLY A 359 -8.79 -1.30 1.30
N PRO A 360 -8.02 -1.38 0.18
CA PRO A 360 -6.73 -0.70 0.05
C PRO A 360 -6.82 0.79 0.33
N ALA A 361 -5.98 1.27 1.25
CA ALA A 361 -5.95 2.66 1.71
C ALA A 361 -4.50 3.16 1.90
N SER A 362 -4.35 4.43 2.28
CA SER A 362 -3.04 4.99 2.60
C SER A 362 -2.63 4.66 4.03
N VAL A 363 -1.31 4.63 4.29
CA VAL A 363 -0.77 4.41 5.65
C VAL A 363 -1.28 5.46 6.66
N CYS A 364 -1.69 6.63 6.19
CA CYS A 364 -2.22 7.70 7.05
C CYS A 364 -3.58 7.37 7.67
N LEU A 365 -4.38 6.52 7.01
CA LEU A 365 -5.71 6.16 7.50
C LEU A 365 -5.67 5.07 8.58
N LEU A 366 -4.57 4.31 8.67
CA LEU A 366 -4.43 3.21 9.62
C LEU A 366 -4.52 3.64 11.10
N TYR A 367 -4.16 4.88 11.40
CA TYR A 367 -4.20 5.42 12.76
C TYR A 367 -5.20 6.58 12.94
N THR A 368 -5.91 6.97 11.87
CA THR A 368 -6.95 8.01 11.95
C THR A 368 -8.36 7.43 12.02
N SER A 369 -8.57 6.20 11.53
CA SER A 369 -9.85 5.51 11.59
C SER A 369 -10.18 4.98 12.99
N ASP A 370 -9.14 4.67 13.79
CA ASP A 370 -9.30 4.13 15.13
C ASP A 370 -9.29 5.22 16.24
N ALA A 371 -8.94 6.46 15.88
CA ALA A 371 -8.89 7.58 16.82
C ALA A 371 -10.16 8.48 16.80
N ALA A 372 -11.16 8.11 16.01
CA ALA A 372 -12.36 8.93 15.79
C ALA A 372 -13.63 8.36 16.47
N ASP A 373 -13.53 7.23 17.18
CA ASP A 373 -14.61 6.61 17.97
C ASP A 373 -14.18 6.49 19.47
#